data_47fcb3d64cb3bd1108894fe00f155afe
#
_entry.id   47fcb3d64cb3bd1108894fe00f155afe
#
_cell.length_a   1.000
_cell.length_b   1.000
_cell.length_c   1.000
_cell.angle_alpha   90.00
_cell.angle_beta   90.00
_cell.angle_gamma   90.00
#
_symmetry.space_group_name_H-M   'P 1'
#
loop_
_entity.id
_entity.type
_entity.pdbx_description
1 polymer ?
#
loop_
_entity_poly.entity_id
_entity_poly.type
_entity_poly.pdbx_seq_one_letter_code
_entity_poly.pdbx_strand_id
1 'polypeptide(L)'
;QLVGQRAHVRLHLGGQVARAEAAARFAELKAAQAERQQRAAQPLREAAGDLSFDQRFQRRHVDLAVAEAARNLVCSGAEPIGLTDCLNFGNPERPDIMWQFVLAIEGLKDACEHFQIPIVSGNVSFYNETNGLSIYPTPMLGMVGLIDKAEQAMTQWFRHDEDAIVLLGKTRDDLGGSEYLKVMQHREQGSPPLLNLETEKALQDFVLTVIREGLVESAHDCSDGGLAVALAECCVSGPDVRRGAVVKLELGSLRRDALLFGESSSRVILSMRPDTVEALLSRAADAGIPAGRIGTGMLLGMLGLAIVWLVQVPFGLA
;
A
#
# COMPACT_ATOMS: atom_id res chain seq x y z
N GLN A 1 13.08 -19.84 -10.34
CA GLN A 1 12.54 -19.20 -11.57
C GLN A 1 11.04 -19.45 -11.62
N LEU A 2 10.21 -18.53 -11.17
CA LEU A 2 8.79 -18.47 -11.47
C LEU A 2 8.51 -17.07 -12.01
N VAL A 3 8.47 -17.00 -13.33
CA VAL A 3 8.11 -15.82 -14.10
C VAL A 3 6.59 -15.63 -13.97
N GLY A 4 6.17 -14.48 -13.46
CA GLY A 4 4.77 -14.12 -13.33
C GLY A 4 4.08 -14.01 -14.70
N GLN A 5 3.09 -14.85 -14.93
CA GLN A 5 2.13 -14.68 -16.02
C GLN A 5 1.03 -13.72 -15.57
N ARG A 6 0.98 -12.55 -16.18
CA ARG A 6 -0.15 -11.62 -16.06
C ARG A 6 -1.34 -12.19 -16.84
N ALA A 7 -2.37 -12.62 -16.12
CA ALA A 7 -3.64 -12.98 -16.75
C ALA A 7 -4.50 -11.74 -16.95
N HIS A 8 -4.79 -11.37 -18.20
CA HIS A 8 -5.77 -10.35 -18.54
C HIS A 8 -7.16 -11.01 -18.66
N VAL A 9 -8.04 -10.74 -17.71
CA VAL A 9 -9.46 -11.11 -17.81
C VAL A 9 -10.26 -9.83 -18.13
N ARG A 10 -10.87 -9.80 -19.32
CA ARG A 10 -11.82 -8.75 -19.73
C ARG A 10 -13.24 -9.20 -19.38
N LEU A 11 -13.85 -8.63 -18.36
CA LEU A 11 -15.27 -8.80 -18.07
C LEU A 11 -16.04 -7.55 -18.51
N HIS A 12 -16.94 -7.73 -19.50
CA HIS A 12 -17.93 -6.72 -19.90
C HIS A 12 -19.18 -6.92 -19.03
N LEU A 13 -19.45 -6.01 -18.11
CA LEU A 13 -20.70 -5.99 -17.35
C LEU A 13 -21.56 -4.81 -17.81
N GLY A 14 -22.69 -5.13 -18.39
CA GLY A 14 -23.69 -4.15 -18.84
C GLY A 14 -24.50 -3.56 -17.68
N GLY A 15 -24.75 -2.25 -17.75
CA GLY A 15 -25.87 -1.56 -17.14
C GLY A 15 -25.73 -1.10 -15.68
N GLN A 16 -25.98 0.19 -15.43
CA GLN A 16 -26.02 0.81 -14.10
C GLN A 16 -27.05 0.19 -13.14
N VAL A 17 -28.14 -0.39 -13.65
CA VAL A 17 -29.20 -1.03 -12.84
C VAL A 17 -28.71 -2.33 -12.21
N ALA A 18 -27.95 -3.16 -12.95
CA ALA A 18 -27.38 -4.39 -12.41
C ALA A 18 -26.33 -4.14 -11.30
N ARG A 19 -25.65 -2.99 -11.35
CA ARG A 19 -24.69 -2.57 -10.29
C ARG A 19 -25.41 -2.20 -8.99
N ALA A 20 -26.55 -1.52 -9.06
CA ALA A 20 -27.32 -1.12 -7.88
C ALA A 20 -27.98 -2.32 -7.18
N GLU A 21 -28.52 -3.26 -7.93
CA GLU A 21 -29.10 -4.50 -7.36
C GLU A 21 -28.03 -5.43 -6.77
N ALA A 22 -26.88 -5.55 -7.42
CA ALA A 22 -25.76 -6.30 -6.89
C ALA A 22 -25.22 -5.68 -5.59
N ALA A 23 -25.12 -4.35 -5.52
CA ALA A 23 -24.68 -3.63 -4.33
C ALA A 23 -25.68 -3.81 -3.16
N ALA A 24 -26.98 -3.74 -3.41
CA ALA A 24 -28.01 -3.93 -2.38
C ALA A 24 -28.01 -5.35 -1.82
N ARG A 25 -27.99 -6.38 -2.67
CA ARG A 25 -27.86 -7.78 -2.23
C ARG A 25 -26.57 -8.06 -1.48
N PHE A 26 -25.49 -7.42 -1.90
CA PHE A 26 -24.19 -7.53 -1.23
C PHE A 26 -24.22 -6.90 0.18
N ALA A 27 -24.90 -5.77 0.36
CA ALA A 27 -25.08 -5.13 1.66
C ALA A 27 -25.89 -6.00 2.64
N GLU A 28 -26.95 -6.67 2.17
CA GLU A 28 -27.74 -7.60 2.99
C GLU A 28 -26.94 -8.84 3.41
N LEU A 29 -26.15 -9.41 2.50
CA LEU A 29 -25.27 -10.55 2.80
C LEU A 29 -24.19 -10.17 3.82
N LYS A 30 -23.61 -8.95 3.69
CA LYS A 30 -22.66 -8.40 4.66
C LYS A 30 -23.24 -8.25 6.06
N ALA A 31 -24.44 -7.70 6.18
CA ALA A 31 -25.08 -7.50 7.48
C ALA A 31 -25.32 -8.84 8.19
N ALA A 32 -25.83 -9.84 7.50
CA ALA A 32 -26.06 -11.18 8.04
C ALA A 32 -24.76 -11.91 8.41
N GLN A 33 -23.68 -11.69 7.65
CA GLN A 33 -22.36 -12.26 7.91
C GLN A 33 -21.69 -11.60 9.14
N ALA A 34 -21.79 -10.27 9.26
CA ALA A 34 -21.27 -9.52 10.40
C ALA A 34 -21.91 -9.93 11.72
N GLU A 35 -23.24 -10.11 11.76
CA GLU A 35 -23.93 -10.60 12.95
C GLU A 35 -23.47 -12.01 13.36
N ARG A 36 -23.31 -12.92 12.40
CA ARG A 36 -22.81 -14.28 12.68
C ARG A 36 -21.39 -14.27 13.22
N GLN A 37 -20.51 -13.43 12.66
CA GLN A 37 -19.13 -13.29 13.10
C GLN A 37 -19.04 -12.68 14.51
N GLN A 38 -19.84 -11.65 14.82
CA GLN A 38 -19.86 -11.07 16.18
C GLN A 38 -20.31 -12.08 17.23
N ARG A 39 -21.35 -12.90 16.94
CA ARG A 39 -21.82 -13.96 17.86
C ARG A 39 -20.78 -15.06 18.06
N ALA A 40 -20.01 -15.42 17.04
CA ALA A 40 -18.96 -16.43 17.13
C ALA A 40 -17.69 -15.91 17.83
N ALA A 41 -17.37 -14.63 17.70
CA ALA A 41 -16.16 -14.03 18.25
C ALA A 41 -16.25 -13.76 19.77
N GLN A 42 -17.44 -13.55 20.31
CA GLN A 42 -17.63 -13.16 21.71
C GLN A 42 -17.09 -14.21 22.72
N PRO A 43 -17.38 -15.52 22.58
CA PRO A 43 -16.80 -16.53 23.46
C PRO A 43 -15.28 -16.65 23.35
N LEU A 44 -14.73 -16.39 22.15
CA LEU A 44 -13.29 -16.45 21.89
C LEU A 44 -12.56 -15.26 22.53
N ARG A 45 -13.18 -14.08 22.51
CA ARG A 45 -12.68 -12.88 23.21
C ARG A 45 -12.59 -13.10 24.72
N GLU A 46 -13.60 -13.74 25.29
CA GLU A 46 -13.64 -14.06 26.71
C GLU A 46 -12.61 -15.13 27.10
N ALA A 47 -12.34 -16.11 26.24
CA ALA A 47 -11.38 -17.19 26.46
C ALA A 47 -9.92 -16.77 26.27
N ALA A 48 -9.65 -15.77 25.43
CA ALA A 48 -8.29 -15.35 25.08
C ALA A 48 -7.60 -14.50 26.17
N GLY A 49 -8.33 -13.97 27.15
CA GLY A 49 -7.79 -13.11 28.20
C GLY A 49 -7.23 -11.77 27.69
N ASP A 50 -6.42 -11.10 28.48
CA ASP A 50 -5.85 -9.79 28.13
C ASP A 50 -4.60 -9.91 27.21
N LEU A 51 -4.83 -10.25 25.94
CA LEU A 51 -3.81 -10.35 24.90
C LEU A 51 -3.56 -8.99 24.21
N SER A 52 -3.48 -7.92 24.95
CA SER A 52 -3.59 -6.53 24.46
C SER A 52 -2.53 -6.09 23.44
N PHE A 53 -1.34 -6.70 23.40
CA PHE A 53 -0.27 -6.34 22.47
C PHE A 53 -0.41 -7.09 21.12
N ASP A 54 -0.65 -8.39 21.16
CA ASP A 54 -0.71 -9.27 19.98
C ASP A 54 -1.94 -8.98 19.11
N GLN A 55 -3.03 -8.54 19.72
CA GLN A 55 -4.32 -8.26 19.09
C GLN A 55 -4.26 -7.08 18.12
N ARG A 56 -3.65 -5.97 18.53
CA ARG A 56 -3.52 -4.77 17.71
C ARG A 56 -2.55 -4.99 16.56
N PHE A 57 -1.57 -5.85 16.74
CA PHE A 57 -0.55 -6.17 15.76
C PHE A 57 -1.15 -6.90 14.55
N GLN A 58 -1.92 -7.96 14.76
CA GLN A 58 -2.49 -8.76 13.67
C GLN A 58 -3.54 -8.03 12.85
N ARG A 59 -4.45 -7.30 13.51
CA ARG A 59 -5.45 -6.47 12.84
C ARG A 59 -4.78 -5.44 11.93
N ARG A 60 -3.77 -4.73 12.44
CA ARG A 60 -3.03 -3.72 11.68
C ARG A 60 -2.29 -4.26 10.46
N HIS A 61 -1.77 -5.47 10.49
CA HIS A 61 -1.11 -6.06 9.33
C HIS A 61 -2.07 -6.27 8.17
N VAL A 62 -3.29 -6.68 8.46
CA VAL A 62 -4.29 -6.92 7.41
C VAL A 62 -4.82 -5.60 6.85
N ASP A 63 -5.09 -4.61 7.72
CA ASP A 63 -5.45 -3.26 7.28
C ASP A 63 -4.40 -2.68 6.33
N LEU A 64 -3.11 -2.82 6.69
CA LEU A 64 -1.97 -2.40 5.87
C LEU A 64 -1.94 -3.10 4.51
N ALA A 65 -2.14 -4.42 4.49
CA ALA A 65 -2.12 -5.20 3.25
C ALA A 65 -3.26 -4.81 2.30
N VAL A 66 -4.46 -4.55 2.82
CA VAL A 66 -5.58 -4.05 2.00
C VAL A 66 -5.28 -2.66 1.46
N ALA A 67 -4.80 -1.75 2.32
CA ALA A 67 -4.46 -0.39 1.94
C ALA A 67 -3.36 -0.33 0.88
N GLU A 68 -2.34 -1.17 1.03
CA GLU A 68 -1.22 -1.28 0.08
C GLU A 68 -1.68 -1.85 -1.26
N ALA A 69 -2.45 -2.94 -1.27
CA ALA A 69 -2.98 -3.51 -2.50
C ALA A 69 -3.85 -2.50 -3.26
N ALA A 70 -4.67 -1.71 -2.56
CA ALA A 70 -5.47 -0.65 -3.16
C ALA A 70 -4.59 0.49 -3.70
N ARG A 71 -3.56 0.92 -2.95
CA ARG A 71 -2.62 1.97 -3.35
C ARG A 71 -1.82 1.58 -4.59
N ASN A 72 -1.38 0.31 -4.69
CA ASN A 72 -0.69 -0.23 -5.86
C ASN A 72 -1.57 -0.16 -7.12
N LEU A 73 -2.86 -0.49 -7.01
CA LEU A 73 -3.81 -0.35 -8.11
C LEU A 73 -4.02 1.11 -8.50
N VAL A 74 -4.19 1.99 -7.51
CA VAL A 74 -4.36 3.44 -7.73
C VAL A 74 -3.14 4.03 -8.43
N CYS A 75 -1.92 3.68 -8.02
CA CYS A 75 -0.69 4.10 -8.69
C CYS A 75 -0.59 3.57 -10.13
N SER A 76 -1.32 2.51 -10.46
CA SER A 76 -1.45 2.04 -11.86
C SER A 76 -2.57 2.73 -12.65
N GLY A 77 -3.30 3.69 -12.05
CA GLY A 77 -4.45 4.37 -12.64
C GLY A 77 -5.76 3.57 -12.52
N ALA A 78 -5.77 2.49 -11.76
CA ALA A 78 -6.92 1.61 -11.61
C ALA A 78 -7.70 1.93 -10.31
N GLU A 79 -9.03 1.98 -10.43
CA GLU A 79 -9.94 2.02 -9.29
C GLU A 79 -10.09 0.62 -8.71
N PRO A 80 -9.81 0.38 -7.41
CA PRO A 80 -10.03 -0.92 -6.78
C PRO A 80 -11.52 -1.30 -6.78
N ILE A 81 -11.87 -2.49 -7.28
CA ILE A 81 -13.27 -2.92 -7.43
C ILE A 81 -13.60 -4.24 -6.74
N GLY A 82 -12.62 -4.99 -6.29
CA GLY A 82 -12.85 -6.26 -5.63
C GLY A 82 -11.58 -6.89 -5.09
N LEU A 83 -11.73 -7.67 -4.03
CA LEU A 83 -10.66 -8.35 -3.33
C LEU A 83 -10.94 -9.84 -3.23
N THR A 84 -9.92 -10.66 -3.31
CA THR A 84 -9.92 -12.07 -2.94
C THR A 84 -8.88 -12.33 -1.86
N ASP A 85 -9.16 -13.25 -0.94
CA ASP A 85 -8.24 -13.62 0.12
C ASP A 85 -7.78 -15.08 0.03
N CYS A 86 -6.64 -15.37 0.65
CA CYS A 86 -6.16 -16.72 0.91
C CYS A 86 -5.58 -16.73 2.33
N LEU A 87 -6.37 -17.24 3.26
CA LEU A 87 -6.09 -17.15 4.69
C LEU A 87 -5.45 -18.45 5.18
N ASN A 88 -4.21 -18.38 5.68
CA ASN A 88 -3.45 -19.55 6.12
C ASN A 88 -3.11 -19.43 7.61
N PHE A 89 -3.56 -20.42 8.40
CA PHE A 89 -3.41 -20.44 9.85
C PHE A 89 -3.08 -21.85 10.35
N GLY A 90 -2.57 -21.96 11.56
CA GLY A 90 -2.34 -23.22 12.25
C GLY A 90 -3.63 -23.91 12.68
N ASN A 91 -3.56 -24.69 13.75
CA ASN A 91 -4.69 -25.47 14.26
C ASN A 91 -5.75 -24.55 14.93
N PRO A 92 -6.97 -24.43 14.37
CA PRO A 92 -8.02 -23.55 14.89
C PRO A 92 -8.66 -24.04 16.20
N GLU A 93 -8.40 -25.29 16.63
CA GLU A 93 -8.85 -25.80 17.92
C GLU A 93 -8.07 -25.17 19.09
N ARG A 94 -6.91 -24.57 18.78
CA ARG A 94 -6.15 -23.77 19.72
C ARG A 94 -6.74 -22.37 19.83
N PRO A 95 -7.15 -21.90 21.02
CA PRO A 95 -7.80 -20.59 21.19
C PRO A 95 -6.95 -19.42 20.71
N ASP A 96 -5.63 -19.48 20.90
CA ASP A 96 -4.67 -18.46 20.46
C ASP A 96 -4.64 -18.35 18.91
N ILE A 97 -4.63 -19.46 18.19
CA ILE A 97 -4.65 -19.49 16.73
C ILE A 97 -6.00 -19.02 16.19
N MET A 98 -7.09 -19.52 16.77
CA MET A 98 -8.43 -19.07 16.36
C MET A 98 -8.63 -17.58 16.60
N TRP A 99 -8.08 -17.04 17.68
CA TRP A 99 -8.12 -15.61 17.96
C TRP A 99 -7.33 -14.80 16.93
N GLN A 100 -6.15 -15.26 16.49
CA GLN A 100 -5.39 -14.65 15.40
C GLN A 100 -6.21 -14.58 14.10
N PHE A 101 -6.92 -15.64 13.78
CA PHE A 101 -7.82 -15.68 12.62
C PHE A 101 -8.96 -14.65 12.75
N VAL A 102 -9.62 -14.56 13.90
CA VAL A 102 -10.69 -13.57 14.15
C VAL A 102 -10.18 -12.14 13.95
N LEU A 103 -9.00 -11.82 14.49
CA LEU A 103 -8.41 -10.49 14.33
C LEU A 103 -8.04 -10.16 12.89
N ALA A 104 -7.55 -11.14 12.14
CA ALA A 104 -7.27 -10.97 10.71
C ALA A 104 -8.56 -10.66 9.93
N ILE A 105 -9.65 -11.37 10.22
CA ILE A 105 -10.96 -11.11 9.61
C ILE A 105 -11.52 -9.75 10.01
N GLU A 106 -11.36 -9.33 11.27
CA GLU A 106 -11.80 -8.01 11.73
C GLU A 106 -11.04 -6.89 11.00
N GLY A 107 -9.70 -7.01 10.85
CA GLY A 107 -8.91 -6.06 10.05
C GLY A 107 -9.34 -6.03 8.58
N LEU A 108 -9.45 -7.19 7.95
CA LEU A 108 -9.91 -7.30 6.57
C LEU A 108 -11.28 -6.63 6.37
N LYS A 109 -12.22 -6.88 7.29
CA LYS A 109 -13.54 -6.27 7.28
C LYS A 109 -13.46 -4.75 7.38
N ASP A 110 -12.74 -4.23 8.38
CA ASP A 110 -12.68 -2.78 8.63
C ASP A 110 -12.07 -2.02 7.46
N ALA A 111 -10.97 -2.52 6.90
CA ALA A 111 -10.34 -1.89 5.74
C ALA A 111 -11.24 -1.98 4.49
N CYS A 112 -11.81 -3.15 4.19
CA CYS A 112 -12.69 -3.33 3.04
C CYS A 112 -13.97 -2.49 3.13
N GLU A 113 -14.56 -2.35 4.31
CA GLU A 113 -15.71 -1.47 4.53
C GLU A 113 -15.35 -0.01 4.36
N HIS A 114 -14.19 0.41 4.89
CA HIS A 114 -13.73 1.79 4.77
C HIS A 114 -13.43 2.17 3.31
N PHE A 115 -12.72 1.31 2.58
CA PHE A 115 -12.40 1.53 1.16
C PHE A 115 -13.57 1.22 0.21
N GLN A 116 -14.66 0.63 0.72
CA GLN A 116 -15.81 0.17 -0.06
C GLN A 116 -15.44 -0.87 -1.12
N ILE A 117 -14.48 -1.73 -0.83
CA ILE A 117 -13.99 -2.80 -1.70
C ILE A 117 -14.62 -4.13 -1.27
N PRO A 118 -15.47 -4.76 -2.08
CA PRO A 118 -16.08 -6.05 -1.75
C PRO A 118 -15.06 -7.19 -1.81
N ILE A 119 -15.15 -8.13 -0.86
CA ILE A 119 -14.49 -9.42 -0.95
C ILE A 119 -15.35 -10.32 -1.83
N VAL A 120 -14.86 -10.69 -3.01
CA VAL A 120 -15.62 -11.41 -4.02
C VAL A 120 -15.35 -12.92 -4.02
N SER A 121 -14.23 -13.33 -3.47
CA SER A 121 -13.85 -14.75 -3.31
C SER A 121 -12.75 -14.89 -2.27
N GLY A 122 -12.43 -16.13 -1.90
CA GLY A 122 -11.34 -16.42 -1.01
C GLY A 122 -11.33 -17.89 -0.58
N ASN A 123 -10.29 -18.25 0.17
CA ASN A 123 -10.20 -19.55 0.81
C ASN A 123 -9.54 -19.45 2.18
N VAL A 124 -9.83 -20.44 3.03
CA VAL A 124 -9.18 -20.62 4.32
C VAL A 124 -8.48 -21.97 4.35
N SER A 125 -7.22 -21.99 4.79
CA SER A 125 -6.44 -23.19 5.06
C SER A 125 -6.07 -23.20 6.56
N PHE A 126 -6.47 -24.23 7.26
CA PHE A 126 -6.15 -24.47 8.66
C PHE A 126 -5.23 -25.67 8.84
N TYR A 127 -4.78 -25.91 10.07
CA TYR A 127 -3.88 -27.00 10.44
C TYR A 127 -2.52 -26.95 9.74
N ASN A 128 -2.07 -25.76 9.33
CA ASN A 128 -0.75 -25.58 8.74
C ASN A 128 0.32 -25.61 9.84
N GLU A 129 0.85 -26.80 10.08
CA GLU A 129 1.80 -27.06 11.15
C GLU A 129 2.92 -28.00 10.67
N THR A 130 4.11 -27.80 11.23
CA THR A 130 5.25 -28.70 11.03
C THR A 130 5.87 -29.02 12.37
N ASN A 131 5.98 -30.30 12.72
CA ASN A 131 6.51 -30.78 14.00
C ASN A 131 5.84 -30.13 15.24
N GLY A 132 4.53 -29.90 15.17
CA GLY A 132 3.76 -29.27 16.25
C GLY A 132 3.92 -27.76 16.35
N LEU A 133 4.64 -27.13 15.43
CA LEU A 133 4.76 -25.67 15.34
C LEU A 133 3.84 -25.16 14.25
N SER A 134 2.93 -24.25 14.62
CA SER A 134 2.06 -23.56 13.67
C SER A 134 2.87 -22.59 12.80
N ILE A 135 2.46 -22.44 11.54
CA ILE A 135 2.95 -21.32 10.73
C ILE A 135 2.55 -19.99 11.37
N TYR A 136 3.23 -18.92 11.00
CA TYR A 136 2.76 -17.57 11.29
C TYR A 136 1.41 -17.33 10.61
N PRO A 137 0.51 -16.51 11.21
CA PRO A 137 -0.72 -16.10 10.56
C PRO A 137 -0.39 -15.40 9.24
N THR A 138 -0.84 -15.97 8.13
CA THR A 138 -0.45 -15.52 6.78
C THR A 138 -1.71 -15.26 5.93
N PRO A 139 -2.40 -14.13 6.12
CA PRO A 139 -3.40 -13.68 5.18
C PRO A 139 -2.71 -13.14 3.92
N MET A 140 -3.06 -13.69 2.76
CA MET A 140 -2.63 -13.22 1.45
C MET A 140 -3.83 -12.59 0.75
N LEU A 141 -3.62 -11.46 0.09
CA LEU A 141 -4.68 -10.69 -0.56
C LEU A 141 -4.35 -10.50 -2.04
N GLY A 142 -5.37 -10.67 -2.88
CA GLY A 142 -5.34 -10.30 -4.28
C GLY A 142 -6.43 -9.27 -4.55
N MET A 143 -6.11 -8.20 -5.27
CA MET A 143 -7.07 -7.14 -5.56
C MET A 143 -7.16 -6.87 -7.06
N VAL A 144 -8.37 -6.58 -7.53
CA VAL A 144 -8.65 -6.25 -8.91
C VAL A 144 -9.06 -4.80 -9.01
N GLY A 145 -8.51 -4.10 -9.99
CA GLY A 145 -8.85 -2.72 -10.30
C GLY A 145 -9.32 -2.55 -11.75
N LEU A 146 -10.09 -1.50 -11.98
CA LEU A 146 -10.59 -1.13 -13.30
C LEU A 146 -9.94 0.17 -13.75
N ILE A 147 -9.38 0.18 -14.96
CA ILE A 147 -8.94 1.38 -15.68
C ILE A 147 -10.01 1.68 -16.73
N ASP A 148 -10.66 2.83 -16.64
CA ASP A 148 -11.75 3.20 -17.54
C ASP A 148 -11.28 3.41 -18.98
N LYS A 149 -10.11 4.00 -19.16
CA LYS A 149 -9.47 4.27 -20.45
C LYS A 149 -8.04 3.76 -20.41
N ALA A 150 -7.65 2.98 -21.42
CA ALA A 150 -6.31 2.40 -21.51
C ALA A 150 -5.18 3.45 -21.45
N GLU A 151 -5.45 4.65 -21.95
CA GLU A 151 -4.52 5.78 -21.95
C GLU A 151 -4.22 6.33 -20.55
N GLN A 152 -5.08 6.02 -19.57
CA GLN A 152 -4.90 6.38 -18.16
C GLN A 152 -4.08 5.36 -17.37
N ALA A 153 -3.63 4.28 -18.03
CA ALA A 153 -2.72 3.33 -17.41
C ALA A 153 -1.40 4.02 -17.03
N MET A 154 -1.10 3.98 -15.74
CA MET A 154 0.08 4.62 -15.18
C MET A 154 1.18 3.60 -14.90
N THR A 155 2.42 4.07 -14.92
CA THR A 155 3.60 3.27 -14.64
C THR A 155 4.43 3.90 -13.54
N GLN A 156 5.26 3.10 -12.87
CA GLN A 156 6.07 3.57 -11.76
C GLN A 156 7.36 4.29 -12.18
N TRP A 157 7.88 4.05 -13.38
CA TRP A 157 9.18 4.60 -13.79
C TRP A 157 9.09 6.04 -14.28
N PHE A 158 10.13 6.83 -14.04
CA PHE A 158 10.27 8.18 -14.56
C PHE A 158 10.33 8.17 -16.08
N ARG A 159 9.51 9.00 -16.74
CA ARG A 159 9.35 8.99 -18.21
C ARG A 159 10.18 10.05 -18.90
N HIS A 160 10.30 11.23 -18.33
CA HIS A 160 10.93 12.38 -18.99
C HIS A 160 12.06 12.95 -18.15
N ASP A 161 13.01 13.60 -18.84
CA ASP A 161 14.06 14.36 -18.17
C ASP A 161 13.47 15.64 -17.62
N GLU A 162 14.06 16.13 -16.54
CA GLU A 162 13.66 17.35 -15.85
C GLU A 162 12.26 17.30 -15.21
N ASP A 163 11.54 16.20 -15.33
CA ASP A 163 10.29 16.02 -14.58
C ASP A 163 10.53 16.25 -13.08
N ALA A 164 9.67 17.04 -12.48
CA ALA A 164 9.68 17.23 -11.04
C ALA A 164 9.25 15.96 -10.32
N ILE A 165 9.93 15.63 -9.24
CA ILE A 165 9.58 14.51 -8.36
C ILE A 165 8.89 15.08 -7.13
N VAL A 166 7.66 14.65 -6.88
CA VAL A 166 6.83 15.05 -5.76
C VAL A 166 6.56 13.85 -4.86
N LEU A 167 6.75 14.02 -3.56
CA LEU A 167 6.33 13.05 -2.55
C LEU A 167 5.02 13.51 -1.93
N LEU A 168 4.02 12.66 -1.99
CA LEU A 168 2.77 12.78 -1.24
C LEU A 168 2.85 11.95 0.04
N GLY A 169 2.20 12.44 1.10
CA GLY A 169 2.17 11.77 2.40
C GLY A 169 3.34 12.16 3.30
N LYS A 170 3.33 11.64 4.53
CA LYS A 170 4.28 12.02 5.57
C LYS A 170 5.21 10.85 5.94
N THR A 171 6.52 11.08 5.87
CA THR A 171 7.52 10.15 6.42
C THR A 171 7.54 10.26 7.95
N ARG A 172 7.59 9.12 8.62
CA ARG A 172 7.68 8.99 10.08
C ARG A 172 8.86 8.09 10.44
N ASP A 173 9.09 7.89 11.74
CA ASP A 173 10.10 6.94 12.24
C ASP A 173 9.52 5.51 12.29
N ASP A 174 9.20 4.96 11.10
CA ASP A 174 8.56 3.65 10.93
C ASP A 174 9.56 2.62 10.39
N LEU A 175 10.56 2.26 11.19
CA LEU A 175 11.53 1.20 10.87
C LEU A 175 11.13 -0.19 11.40
N GLY A 176 10.14 -0.26 12.29
CA GLY A 176 9.68 -1.52 12.87
C GLY A 176 9.10 -2.47 11.81
N GLY A 177 9.58 -3.72 11.78
CA GLY A 177 9.16 -4.73 10.81
C GLY A 177 9.66 -4.52 9.36
N SER A 178 10.51 -3.49 9.13
CA SER A 178 10.95 -3.12 7.78
C SER A 178 11.96 -4.10 7.19
N GLU A 179 12.00 -4.17 5.86
CA GLU A 179 13.05 -4.86 5.11
C GLU A 179 14.46 -4.33 5.44
N TYR A 180 14.58 -3.04 5.79
CA TYR A 180 15.85 -2.48 6.24
C TYR A 180 16.37 -3.16 7.50
N LEU A 181 15.55 -3.36 8.53
CA LEU A 181 15.97 -4.06 9.74
C LEU A 181 16.32 -5.53 9.45
N LYS A 182 15.53 -6.19 8.62
CA LYS A 182 15.74 -7.59 8.25
C LYS A 182 17.03 -7.79 7.45
N VAL A 183 17.24 -6.99 6.41
CA VAL A 183 18.39 -7.15 5.51
C VAL A 183 19.68 -6.60 6.11
N MET A 184 19.64 -5.40 6.70
CA MET A 184 20.83 -4.72 7.17
C MET A 184 21.24 -5.07 8.62
N GLN A 185 20.27 -5.43 9.44
CA GLN A 185 20.51 -5.73 10.84
C GLN A 185 20.19 -7.17 11.25
N HIS A 186 19.67 -7.99 10.34
CA HIS A 186 19.24 -9.37 10.57
C HIS A 186 18.23 -9.48 11.74
N ARG A 187 17.31 -8.52 11.81
CA ARG A 187 16.30 -8.41 12.88
C ARG A 187 14.91 -8.29 12.31
N GLU A 188 14.02 -9.16 12.76
CA GLU A 188 12.58 -9.08 12.52
C GLU A 188 11.92 -8.66 13.84
N GLN A 189 11.79 -7.37 14.05
CA GLN A 189 11.27 -6.80 15.30
C GLN A 189 10.67 -5.40 15.11
N GLY A 190 9.93 -4.96 16.12
CA GLY A 190 9.29 -3.64 16.14
C GLY A 190 7.81 -3.72 15.75
N SER A 191 7.15 -2.59 15.80
CA SER A 191 5.73 -2.48 15.43
C SER A 191 5.59 -2.12 13.97
N PRO A 192 4.56 -2.62 13.26
CA PRO A 192 4.26 -2.19 11.91
C PRO A 192 3.92 -0.71 11.88
N PRO A 193 4.04 -0.05 10.72
CA PRO A 193 3.67 1.33 10.54
C PRO A 193 2.24 1.63 10.99
N LEU A 194 2.00 2.84 11.45
CA LEU A 194 0.65 3.28 11.76
C LEU A 194 -0.08 3.64 10.47
N LEU A 195 -1.24 3.01 10.27
CA LEU A 195 -2.16 3.34 9.21
C LEU A 195 -3.35 4.13 9.76
N ASN A 196 -3.69 5.24 9.08
CA ASN A 196 -4.96 5.93 9.24
C ASN A 196 -5.75 5.75 7.94
N LEU A 197 -6.85 5.00 8.00
CA LEU A 197 -7.63 4.63 6.81
C LEU A 197 -8.22 5.84 6.09
N GLU A 198 -8.63 6.90 6.82
CA GLU A 198 -9.17 8.13 6.23
C GLU A 198 -8.09 8.87 5.43
N THR A 199 -6.89 9.02 6.02
CA THR A 199 -5.76 9.64 5.32
C THR A 199 -5.35 8.83 4.09
N GLU A 200 -5.33 7.51 4.21
CA GLU A 200 -5.00 6.60 3.11
C GLU A 200 -6.03 6.71 1.98
N LYS A 201 -7.33 6.69 2.32
CA LYS A 201 -8.41 6.84 1.32
C LYS A 201 -8.34 8.18 0.61
N ALA A 202 -8.15 9.27 1.36
CA ALA A 202 -8.00 10.62 0.78
C ALA A 202 -6.80 10.69 -0.18
N LEU A 203 -5.66 10.09 0.19
CA LEU A 203 -4.49 10.01 -0.67
C LEU A 203 -4.78 9.22 -1.95
N GLN A 204 -5.40 8.05 -1.85
CA GLN A 204 -5.73 7.20 -2.98
C GLN A 204 -6.69 7.90 -3.95
N ASP A 205 -7.74 8.54 -3.44
CA ASP A 205 -8.70 9.28 -4.26
C ASP A 205 -8.05 10.46 -4.98
N PHE A 206 -7.16 11.17 -4.29
CA PHE A 206 -6.40 12.27 -4.88
C PHE A 206 -5.48 11.79 -5.99
N VAL A 207 -4.68 10.74 -5.75
CA VAL A 207 -3.76 10.18 -6.74
C VAL A 207 -4.51 9.70 -7.97
N LEU A 208 -5.60 8.96 -7.79
CA LEU A 208 -6.42 8.49 -8.91
C LEU A 208 -7.00 9.65 -9.72
N THR A 209 -7.42 10.72 -9.04
CA THR A 209 -7.95 11.93 -9.69
C THR A 209 -6.88 12.60 -10.56
N VAL A 210 -5.69 12.86 -10.03
CA VAL A 210 -4.63 13.56 -10.80
C VAL A 210 -4.08 12.71 -11.95
N ILE A 211 -4.11 11.38 -11.81
CA ILE A 211 -3.79 10.45 -12.91
C ILE A 211 -4.85 10.55 -14.02
N ARG A 212 -6.14 10.49 -13.66
CA ARG A 212 -7.26 10.57 -14.63
C ARG A 212 -7.31 11.89 -15.37
N GLU A 213 -6.86 12.96 -14.75
CA GLU A 213 -6.73 14.29 -15.36
C GLU A 213 -5.48 14.45 -16.23
N GLY A 214 -4.55 13.49 -16.22
CA GLY A 214 -3.31 13.55 -17.00
C GLY A 214 -2.31 14.58 -16.46
N LEU A 215 -2.34 14.87 -15.17
CA LEU A 215 -1.44 15.84 -14.52
C LEU A 215 -0.09 15.24 -14.14
N VAL A 216 0.03 13.93 -14.11
CA VAL A 216 1.22 13.19 -13.69
C VAL A 216 1.71 12.25 -14.76
N GLU A 217 3.02 12.02 -14.81
CA GLU A 217 3.70 11.19 -15.80
C GLU A 217 4.00 9.79 -15.27
N SER A 218 4.22 9.66 -13.96
CA SER A 218 4.38 8.37 -13.28
C SER A 218 3.90 8.44 -11.84
N ALA A 219 3.52 7.29 -11.28
CA ALA A 219 3.12 7.15 -9.89
C ALA A 219 3.65 5.83 -9.32
N HIS A 220 4.21 5.88 -8.11
CA HIS A 220 4.70 4.70 -7.38
C HIS A 220 4.49 4.88 -5.89
N ASP A 221 3.99 3.85 -5.23
CA ASP A 221 3.86 3.87 -3.77
C ASP A 221 5.22 3.62 -3.07
N CYS A 222 5.31 4.07 -1.82
CA CYS A 222 6.44 3.74 -0.96
C CYS A 222 6.04 2.59 -0.04
N SER A 223 6.54 1.40 -0.33
CA SER A 223 6.28 0.16 0.43
C SER A 223 7.59 -0.40 0.98
N ASP A 224 7.92 -1.65 0.67
CA ASP A 224 9.11 -2.36 1.12
C ASP A 224 10.40 -1.57 0.81
N GLY A 225 11.24 -1.39 1.82
CA GLY A 225 12.48 -0.63 1.72
C GLY A 225 12.34 0.88 1.70
N GLY A 226 11.10 1.39 1.78
CA GLY A 226 10.80 2.81 1.96
C GLY A 226 11.11 3.71 0.78
N LEU A 227 11.31 5.00 1.05
CA LEU A 227 11.47 6.05 0.03
C LEU A 227 12.67 5.82 -0.89
N ALA A 228 13.79 5.37 -0.35
CA ALA A 228 15.01 5.20 -1.14
C ALA A 228 14.89 4.07 -2.15
N VAL A 229 14.25 2.95 -1.77
CA VAL A 229 14.01 1.82 -2.67
C VAL A 229 12.98 2.21 -3.73
N ALA A 230 11.86 2.82 -3.35
CA ALA A 230 10.85 3.26 -4.30
C ALA A 230 11.41 4.25 -5.34
N LEU A 231 12.27 5.20 -4.94
CA LEU A 231 12.98 6.09 -5.88
C LEU A 231 13.92 5.32 -6.83
N ALA A 232 14.63 4.32 -6.31
CA ALA A 232 15.49 3.49 -7.15
C ALA A 232 14.68 2.68 -8.16
N GLU A 233 13.54 2.13 -7.76
CA GLU A 233 12.61 1.43 -8.65
C GLU A 233 12.06 2.33 -9.73
N CYS A 234 11.68 3.57 -9.41
CA CYS A 234 11.30 4.56 -10.40
C CYS A 234 12.39 4.82 -11.45
N CYS A 235 13.65 4.70 -11.06
CA CYS A 235 14.79 4.90 -11.96
C CYS A 235 15.06 3.70 -12.89
N VAL A 236 14.87 2.46 -12.41
CA VAL A 236 15.37 1.25 -13.10
C VAL A 236 14.30 0.39 -13.75
N SER A 237 13.02 0.62 -13.45
CA SER A 237 11.92 -0.25 -13.93
C SER A 237 11.52 0.01 -15.37
N GLY A 238 11.95 1.12 -15.99
CA GLY A 238 11.60 1.47 -17.35
C GLY A 238 12.17 0.49 -18.38
N PRO A 239 11.42 0.20 -19.47
CA PRO A 239 11.80 -0.81 -20.43
C PRO A 239 13.03 -0.41 -21.29
N ASP A 240 13.15 0.86 -21.65
CA ASP A 240 14.08 1.27 -22.72
C ASP A 240 15.20 2.21 -22.25
N VAL A 241 14.92 3.10 -21.31
CA VAL A 241 15.87 4.12 -20.87
C VAL A 241 15.91 4.15 -19.33
N ARG A 242 17.09 3.87 -18.79
CA ARG A 242 17.33 4.05 -17.36
C ARG A 242 17.49 5.53 -17.04
N ARG A 243 16.74 5.98 -16.04
CA ARG A 243 16.82 7.35 -15.56
C ARG A 243 17.43 7.37 -14.18
N GLY A 244 17.99 8.50 -13.82
CA GLY A 244 18.41 8.80 -12.45
C GLY A 244 17.46 9.81 -11.83
N ALA A 245 17.73 10.15 -10.60
CA ALA A 245 17.05 11.21 -9.88
C ALA A 245 18.04 11.99 -9.02
N VAL A 246 17.86 13.31 -8.97
CA VAL A 246 18.51 14.17 -7.99
C VAL A 246 17.46 14.56 -6.97
N VAL A 247 17.63 14.08 -5.74
CA VAL A 247 16.65 14.22 -4.67
C VAL A 247 17.26 14.98 -3.50
N LYS A 248 16.51 15.97 -3.00
CA LYS A 248 16.88 16.76 -1.83
C LYS A 248 15.84 16.52 -0.74
N LEU A 249 16.25 15.87 0.32
CA LEU A 249 15.40 15.53 1.45
C LEU A 249 15.80 16.33 2.69
N GLU A 250 14.79 16.85 3.38
CA GLU A 250 15.00 17.50 4.67
C GLU A 250 14.89 16.47 5.79
N LEU A 251 15.95 16.36 6.60
CA LEU A 251 16.00 15.39 7.68
C LEU A 251 15.01 15.72 8.81
N GLY A 252 14.81 17.01 9.09
CA GLY A 252 14.02 17.43 10.24
C GLY A 252 14.55 16.80 11.53
N SER A 253 13.64 16.20 12.30
CA SER A 253 13.98 15.44 13.53
C SER A 253 14.16 13.95 13.28
N LEU A 254 14.01 13.47 12.05
CA LEU A 254 14.10 12.05 11.74
C LEU A 254 15.57 11.59 11.65
N ARG A 255 15.79 10.33 12.00
CA ARG A 255 17.04 9.64 11.70
C ARG A 255 17.15 9.44 10.18
N ARG A 256 18.37 9.39 9.64
CA ARG A 256 18.59 9.20 8.21
C ARG A 256 18.05 7.88 7.68
N ASP A 257 18.25 6.81 8.43
CA ASP A 257 17.73 5.49 8.09
C ASP A 257 16.21 5.45 8.08
N ALA A 258 15.55 6.08 9.03
CA ALA A 258 14.10 6.20 9.05
C ALA A 258 13.55 7.05 7.89
N LEU A 259 14.24 8.16 7.54
CA LEU A 259 13.86 8.98 6.39
C LEU A 259 13.93 8.21 5.07
N LEU A 260 15.00 7.42 4.88
CA LEU A 260 15.29 6.72 3.63
C LEU A 260 14.58 5.36 3.53
N PHE A 261 14.58 4.59 4.61
CA PHE A 261 14.19 3.19 4.62
C PHE A 261 13.01 2.89 5.55
N GLY A 262 12.45 3.92 6.22
CA GLY A 262 11.21 3.76 6.97
C GLY A 262 10.06 3.46 6.02
N GLU A 263 9.22 2.48 6.39
CA GLU A 263 8.10 1.99 5.56
C GLU A 263 6.77 2.62 5.99
N SER A 264 6.80 3.95 6.24
CA SER A 264 5.59 4.69 6.58
C SER A 264 4.52 4.55 5.51
N SER A 265 3.32 4.19 5.91
CA SER A 265 2.18 4.05 5.00
C SER A 265 1.72 5.39 4.43
N SER A 266 0.83 5.34 3.46
CA SER A 266 0.19 6.51 2.85
C SER A 266 1.19 7.49 2.23
N ARG A 267 2.15 6.96 1.44
CA ARG A 267 3.10 7.76 0.68
C ARG A 267 3.13 7.32 -0.78
N VAL A 268 3.18 8.30 -1.69
CA VAL A 268 3.27 8.07 -3.13
C VAL A 268 4.27 9.04 -3.74
N ILE A 269 5.14 8.53 -4.61
CA ILE A 269 6.04 9.30 -5.46
C ILE A 269 5.32 9.56 -6.78
N LEU A 270 5.27 10.82 -7.20
CA LEU A 270 4.77 11.23 -8.50
C LEU A 270 5.90 11.87 -9.30
N SER A 271 5.97 11.62 -10.61
CA SER A 271 6.70 12.50 -11.52
C SER A 271 5.73 13.29 -12.37
N MET A 272 6.10 14.53 -12.69
CA MET A 272 5.23 15.44 -13.41
C MET A 272 6.01 16.59 -14.05
N ARG A 273 5.40 17.30 -14.99
CA ARG A 273 6.00 18.49 -15.58
C ARG A 273 6.22 19.57 -14.52
N PRO A 274 7.37 20.26 -14.55
CA PRO A 274 7.70 21.27 -13.53
C PRO A 274 6.69 22.42 -13.41
N ASP A 275 6.05 22.80 -14.52
CA ASP A 275 5.09 23.89 -14.58
C ASP A 275 3.74 23.61 -13.92
N THR A 276 3.44 22.34 -13.66
CA THR A 276 2.18 21.89 -13.01
C THR A 276 2.32 21.62 -11.51
N VAL A 277 3.53 21.68 -10.96
CA VAL A 277 3.82 21.32 -9.56
C VAL A 277 3.04 22.18 -8.56
N GLU A 278 3.10 23.51 -8.70
CA GLU A 278 2.45 24.43 -7.76
C GLU A 278 0.93 24.22 -7.70
N ALA A 279 0.31 23.94 -8.85
CA ALA A 279 -1.11 23.63 -8.90
C ALA A 279 -1.45 22.31 -8.18
N LEU A 280 -0.61 21.27 -8.33
CA LEU A 280 -0.79 20.00 -7.62
C LEU A 280 -0.58 20.19 -6.12
N LEU A 281 0.46 20.93 -5.69
CA LEU A 281 0.73 21.17 -4.27
C LEU A 281 -0.41 21.93 -3.59
N SER A 282 -0.98 22.95 -4.27
CA SER A 282 -2.14 23.67 -3.76
C SER A 282 -3.36 22.74 -3.59
N ARG A 283 -3.65 21.91 -4.58
CA ARG A 283 -4.76 20.93 -4.50
C ARG A 283 -4.54 19.88 -3.41
N ALA A 284 -3.31 19.41 -3.23
CA ALA A 284 -2.97 18.49 -2.16
C ALA A 284 -3.19 19.13 -0.79
N ALA A 285 -2.80 20.40 -0.62
CA ALA A 285 -3.03 21.15 0.61
C ALA A 285 -4.53 21.31 0.90
N ASP A 286 -5.35 21.65 -0.11
CA ASP A 286 -6.80 21.76 0.01
C ASP A 286 -7.46 20.42 0.41
N ALA A 287 -6.88 19.30 -0.05
CA ALA A 287 -7.29 17.95 0.32
C ALA A 287 -6.71 17.47 1.67
N GLY A 288 -5.91 18.29 2.36
CA GLY A 288 -5.26 17.92 3.61
C GLY A 288 -4.14 16.89 3.48
N ILE A 289 -3.58 16.71 2.27
CA ILE A 289 -2.52 15.76 1.97
C ILE A 289 -1.17 16.46 2.02
N PRO A 290 -0.27 16.06 2.93
CA PRO A 290 1.11 16.54 2.91
C PRO A 290 1.77 16.26 1.57
N ALA A 291 2.33 17.27 0.93
CA ALA A 291 2.98 17.13 -0.36
C ALA A 291 4.19 18.06 -0.47
N GLY A 292 5.22 17.63 -1.21
CA GLY A 292 6.38 18.46 -1.45
C GLY A 292 7.19 18.00 -2.66
N ARG A 293 7.74 18.95 -3.40
CA ARG A 293 8.73 18.64 -4.43
C ARG A 293 10.03 18.21 -3.77
N ILE A 294 10.49 17.01 -4.06
CA ILE A 294 11.71 16.44 -3.47
C ILE A 294 12.88 16.33 -4.46
N GLY A 295 12.63 16.50 -5.75
CA GLY A 295 13.71 16.33 -6.70
C GLY A 295 13.33 16.54 -8.15
N THR A 296 14.21 16.03 -9.02
CA THR A 296 14.07 16.09 -10.47
C THR A 296 14.64 14.82 -11.09
N GLY A 297 13.95 14.29 -12.11
CA GLY A 297 14.45 13.20 -12.95
C GLY A 297 15.57 13.65 -13.87
N MET A 298 16.47 12.74 -14.21
CA MET A 298 17.58 13.02 -15.13
C MET A 298 17.87 11.82 -16.03
N LEU A 299 18.27 12.08 -17.28
CA LEU A 299 18.77 11.05 -18.18
C LEU A 299 20.15 10.57 -17.71
N LEU A 300 20.32 9.28 -17.59
CA LEU A 300 21.64 8.69 -17.39
C LEU A 300 22.29 8.46 -18.75
N GLY A 301 23.41 9.11 -18.98
CA GLY A 301 24.23 8.89 -20.17
C GLY A 301 24.66 7.41 -20.29
N MET A 302 25.26 7.03 -21.43
CA MET A 302 25.56 5.64 -21.85
C MET A 302 26.35 4.73 -20.87
N LEU A 303 26.72 5.18 -19.69
CA LEU A 303 27.46 4.41 -18.69
C LEU A 303 26.58 3.61 -17.68
N GLY A 304 25.28 3.54 -17.91
CA GLY A 304 24.41 2.46 -17.45
C GLY A 304 24.21 2.24 -15.93
N LEU A 305 24.64 3.15 -15.07
CA LEU A 305 24.39 3.08 -13.63
C LEU A 305 23.23 4.02 -13.25
N ALA A 306 22.15 3.47 -12.72
CA ALA A 306 21.11 4.28 -12.08
C ALA A 306 21.72 4.92 -10.83
N ILE A 307 21.86 6.25 -10.83
CA ILE A 307 22.40 6.98 -9.69
C ILE A 307 21.28 7.80 -9.09
N VAL A 308 20.92 7.49 -7.87
CA VAL A 308 20.11 8.37 -7.03
C VAL A 308 21.08 9.24 -6.24
N TRP A 309 21.17 10.52 -6.58
CA TRP A 309 21.95 11.48 -5.82
C TRP A 309 21.07 12.03 -4.69
N LEU A 310 21.40 11.63 -3.45
CA LEU A 310 20.82 12.18 -2.25
C LEU A 310 21.65 13.39 -1.81
N VAL A 311 21.15 14.57 -2.05
CA VAL A 311 21.77 15.80 -1.53
C VAL A 311 21.10 16.15 -0.21
N GLN A 312 21.81 15.90 0.88
CA GLN A 312 21.39 16.36 2.19
C GLN A 312 21.80 17.83 2.36
N VAL A 313 20.82 18.70 2.68
CA VAL A 313 21.16 20.06 3.12
C VAL A 313 21.65 19.97 4.56
N PRO A 314 22.92 20.34 4.87
CA PRO A 314 23.33 20.45 6.25
C PRO A 314 22.47 21.54 6.92
N PHE A 315 22.00 21.27 8.12
CA PHE A 315 21.48 22.33 8.99
C PHE A 315 22.55 23.40 9.11
N GLY A 316 22.19 24.62 8.77
CA GLY A 316 23.04 25.77 9.06
C GLY A 316 23.35 25.76 10.55
N LEU A 317 24.63 25.78 10.86
CA LEU A 317 25.12 26.12 12.19
C LEU A 317 24.64 27.55 12.46
N ALA A 318 23.64 27.65 13.35
CA ALA A 318 23.31 28.90 14.05
C ALA A 318 23.77 28.76 15.50
#